data_b3c1ca844763533cf48813a49eadff8e
#
_entry.id   b3c1ca844763533cf48813a49eadff8e
#
_cell.length_a   1.000
_cell.length_b   1.000
_cell.length_c   1.000
_cell.angle_alpha   90.00
_cell.angle_beta   90.00
_cell.angle_gamma   90.00
#
_symmetry.space_group_name_H-M   'P 1'
#
loop_
_entity.id
_entity.type
_entity.pdbx_description
1 polymer ?
#
loop_
_entity_poly.entity_id
_entity_poly.type
_entity_poly.pdbx_seq_one_letter_code
_entity_poly.pdbx_strand_id
1 'polypeptide(L)'
;MIEAPEARILCRQLNETVRGKKITDVYTQFSPHKFAWFTGSSEEYAEQLSGKTIPGLGNGVLQDILYHTHIHPKKKISGLTDKERENLFYQIKETMNDIYHLGGRSTESDLFGANGKYVACLSKDTAGMACPRCGETIAKENYLGGSI
;
A
#
# COMPACT_ATOMS: atom_id res chain seq x y z
N MET A 1 4.35 -4.73 4.94
CA MET A 1 4.50 -3.26 5.17
C MET A 1 3.10 -2.70 5.25
N ILE A 2 2.79 -1.95 6.30
CA ILE A 2 1.47 -1.29 6.45
C ILE A 2 1.34 -0.21 5.37
N GLU A 3 0.28 -0.27 4.59
CA GLU A 3 -0.06 0.72 3.58
C GLU A 3 -1.26 1.57 4.04
N ALA A 4 -1.68 2.58 3.26
CA ALA A 4 -2.68 3.54 3.73
C ALA A 4 -4.03 2.90 4.14
N PRO A 5 -4.58 1.88 3.44
CA PRO A 5 -5.80 1.23 3.87
C PRO A 5 -5.67 0.55 5.24
N GLU A 6 -4.61 -0.22 5.45
CA GLU A 6 -4.34 -0.89 6.72
C GLU A 6 -4.07 0.11 7.84
N ALA A 7 -3.31 1.18 7.57
CA ALA A 7 -3.07 2.25 8.53
C ALA A 7 -4.38 2.89 8.99
N ARG A 8 -5.34 3.12 8.08
CA ARG A 8 -6.67 3.66 8.42
C ARG A 8 -7.48 2.71 9.30
N ILE A 9 -7.41 1.40 9.04
CA ILE A 9 -8.06 0.37 9.86
C ILE A 9 -7.45 0.37 11.27
N LEU A 10 -6.13 0.32 11.38
CA LEU A 10 -5.42 0.35 12.66
C LEU A 10 -5.72 1.63 13.45
N CYS A 11 -5.74 2.80 12.81
CA CYS A 11 -6.12 4.06 13.46
C CYS A 11 -7.55 4.00 14.03
N ARG A 12 -8.51 3.45 13.29
CA ARG A 12 -9.87 3.27 13.78
C ARG A 12 -9.89 2.35 15.00
N GLN A 13 -9.29 1.17 14.90
CA GLN A 13 -9.23 0.19 15.99
C GLN A 13 -8.52 0.74 17.25
N LEU A 14 -7.44 1.48 17.08
CA LEU A 14 -6.77 2.16 18.20
C LEU A 14 -7.68 3.20 18.87
N ASN A 15 -8.39 4.02 18.08
CA ASN A 15 -9.35 4.97 18.64
C ASN A 15 -10.48 4.28 19.42
N GLU A 16 -10.97 3.14 18.94
CA GLU A 16 -12.03 2.37 19.59
C GLU A 16 -11.54 1.68 20.87
N THR A 17 -10.28 1.26 20.92
CA THR A 17 -9.74 0.41 22.01
C THR A 17 -8.98 1.17 23.08
N VAL A 18 -8.19 2.20 22.73
CA VAL A 18 -7.29 2.87 23.68
C VAL A 18 -7.67 4.30 24.02
N ARG A 19 -8.61 4.90 23.28
CA ARG A 19 -9.05 6.27 23.56
C ARG A 19 -9.56 6.42 25.00
N GLY A 20 -9.06 7.41 25.71
CA GLY A 20 -9.41 7.68 27.11
C GLY A 20 -8.77 6.75 28.13
N LYS A 21 -7.97 5.75 27.72
CA LYS A 21 -7.20 4.92 28.64
C LYS A 21 -5.88 5.60 29.01
N LYS A 22 -5.42 5.35 30.25
CA LYS A 22 -4.15 5.85 30.74
C LYS A 22 -3.02 4.90 30.32
N ILE A 23 -1.94 5.45 29.75
CA ILE A 23 -0.71 4.71 29.52
C ILE A 23 -0.04 4.51 30.87
N THR A 24 0.21 3.27 31.28
CA THR A 24 0.86 2.92 32.56
C THR A 24 2.35 2.66 32.40
N ASP A 25 2.75 2.08 31.26
CA ASP A 25 4.14 1.74 30.96
C ASP A 25 4.49 2.05 29.51
N VAL A 26 5.74 2.44 29.26
CA VAL A 26 6.27 2.74 27.92
C VAL A 26 7.65 2.09 27.79
N TYR A 27 7.78 1.21 26.81
CA TYR A 27 9.04 0.56 26.46
C TYR A 27 9.59 1.15 25.17
N THR A 28 10.69 1.90 25.27
CA THR A 28 11.29 2.60 24.11
C THR A 28 12.59 1.95 23.63
N GLN A 29 13.06 0.90 24.30
CA GLN A 29 14.36 0.28 24.03
C GLN A 29 14.37 -0.65 22.81
N PHE A 30 13.22 -0.93 22.24
CA PHE A 30 13.10 -1.84 21.10
C PHE A 30 12.36 -1.19 19.95
N SER A 31 13.03 -1.05 18.81
CA SER A 31 12.40 -0.68 17.53
C SER A 31 12.38 -1.92 16.63
N PRO A 32 11.20 -2.45 16.29
CA PRO A 32 11.10 -3.63 15.43
C PRO A 32 11.49 -3.33 13.97
N HIS A 33 11.64 -2.06 13.61
CA HIS A 33 11.92 -1.66 12.23
C HIS A 33 12.84 -0.44 12.18
N LYS A 34 13.98 -0.58 11.49
CA LYS A 34 14.99 0.50 11.37
C LYS A 34 14.54 1.76 10.63
N PHE A 35 13.35 1.74 10.04
CA PHE A 35 12.72 2.89 9.39
C PHE A 35 11.50 3.44 10.17
N ALA A 36 11.34 3.04 11.44
CA ALA A 36 10.19 3.44 12.26
C ALA A 36 10.35 4.83 12.90
N TRP A 37 11.45 5.52 12.68
CA TRP A 37 11.74 6.81 13.29
C TRP A 37 11.57 7.94 12.28
N PHE A 38 10.82 8.94 12.68
CA PHE A 38 10.76 10.23 12.04
C PHE A 38 11.32 11.30 12.99
N THR A 39 12.33 12.04 12.55
CA THR A 39 12.89 13.20 13.27
C THR A 39 12.97 14.37 12.30
N GLY A 40 12.42 15.51 12.70
CA GLY A 40 12.43 16.74 11.89
C GLY A 40 11.23 17.63 12.19
N SER A 41 11.18 18.80 11.55
CA SER A 41 10.03 19.69 11.64
C SER A 41 8.94 19.30 10.63
N SER A 42 7.71 19.81 10.85
CA SER A 42 6.59 19.61 9.90
C SER A 42 6.88 20.22 8.54
N GLU A 43 7.65 21.31 8.49
CA GLU A 43 8.05 22.02 7.29
C GLU A 43 9.05 21.19 6.48
N GLU A 44 10.07 20.63 7.13
CA GLU A 44 11.03 19.71 6.51
C GLU A 44 10.32 18.46 5.95
N TYR A 45 9.32 17.96 6.64
CA TYR A 45 8.54 16.79 6.20
C TYR A 45 7.69 17.13 4.97
N ALA A 46 7.04 18.29 4.96
CA ALA A 46 6.27 18.77 3.81
C ALA A 46 7.15 18.99 2.57
N GLU A 47 8.35 19.56 2.76
CA GLU A 47 9.32 19.77 1.69
C GLU A 47 9.88 18.43 1.15
N GLN A 48 10.16 17.49 2.03
CA GLN A 48 10.61 16.15 1.65
C GLN A 48 9.54 15.33 0.91
N LEU A 49 8.25 15.57 1.17
CA LEU A 49 7.14 14.90 0.49
C LEU A 49 6.81 15.54 -0.85
N SER A 50 7.13 16.81 -1.04
CA SER A 50 6.89 17.53 -2.29
C SER A 50 7.61 16.85 -3.46
N GLY A 51 6.85 16.40 -4.46
CA GLY A 51 7.36 15.68 -5.63
C GLY A 51 7.78 14.22 -5.37
N LYS A 52 7.45 13.66 -4.21
CA LYS A 52 7.75 12.26 -3.84
C LYS A 52 6.52 11.36 -3.94
N THR A 53 6.75 10.07 -3.78
CA THR A 53 5.74 9.00 -3.79
C THR A 53 4.62 9.26 -2.77
N ILE A 54 3.38 8.96 -3.11
CA ILE A 54 2.23 9.05 -2.19
C ILE A 54 2.52 8.21 -0.94
N PRO A 55 2.58 8.82 0.27
CA PRO A 55 2.82 8.07 1.49
C PRO A 55 1.75 7.00 1.69
N GLY A 56 2.17 5.77 1.97
CA GLY A 56 1.26 4.66 2.22
C GLY A 56 0.75 3.95 0.97
N LEU A 57 1.22 4.33 -0.24
CA LEU A 57 1.02 3.55 -1.45
C LEU A 57 2.29 2.73 -1.72
N GLY A 58 2.34 1.54 -1.17
CA GLY A 58 3.46 0.63 -1.35
C GLY A 58 3.33 -0.24 -2.60
N ASN A 59 4.38 -1.00 -2.88
CA ASN A 59 4.47 -1.81 -4.09
C ASN A 59 3.36 -2.87 -4.19
N GLY A 60 2.89 -3.41 -3.07
CA GLY A 60 1.84 -4.44 -3.05
C GLY A 60 0.48 -3.94 -3.53
N VAL A 61 0.14 -2.68 -3.27
CA VAL A 61 -1.09 -2.05 -3.80
C VAL A 61 -0.87 -1.48 -5.19
N LEU A 62 0.31 -0.88 -5.43
CA LEU A 62 0.62 -0.25 -6.71
C LEU A 62 0.56 -1.25 -7.88
N GLN A 63 1.06 -2.49 -7.70
CA GLN A 63 1.00 -3.51 -8.74
C GLN A 63 -0.45 -3.83 -9.15
N ASP A 64 -1.34 -3.93 -8.20
CA ASP A 64 -2.76 -4.18 -8.46
C ASP A 64 -3.44 -3.00 -9.18
N ILE A 65 -3.15 -1.77 -8.78
CA ILE A 65 -3.63 -0.57 -9.46
C ILE A 65 -3.16 -0.55 -10.93
N LEU A 66 -1.88 -0.82 -11.16
CA LEU A 66 -1.32 -0.87 -12.51
C LEU A 66 -1.93 -1.99 -13.36
N TYR A 67 -2.20 -3.15 -12.76
CA TYR A 67 -2.93 -4.23 -13.40
C TYR A 67 -4.33 -3.81 -13.84
N HIS A 68 -5.10 -3.17 -12.97
CA HIS A 68 -6.46 -2.72 -13.27
C HIS A 68 -6.49 -1.61 -14.33
N THR A 69 -5.47 -0.75 -14.36
CA THR A 69 -5.37 0.33 -15.35
C THR A 69 -4.74 -0.09 -16.67
N HIS A 70 -4.18 -1.30 -16.77
CA HIS A 70 -3.39 -1.77 -17.92
C HIS A 70 -2.16 -0.91 -18.21
N ILE A 71 -1.57 -0.30 -17.18
CA ILE A 71 -0.35 0.49 -17.31
C ILE A 71 0.83 -0.38 -16.92
N HIS A 72 1.77 -0.55 -17.86
CA HIS A 72 2.98 -1.32 -17.58
C HIS A 72 3.84 -0.60 -16.53
N PRO A 73 4.38 -1.29 -15.48
CA PRO A 73 5.14 -0.66 -14.40
C PRO A 73 6.35 0.18 -14.85
N LYS A 74 6.95 -0.15 -15.98
CA LYS A 74 8.09 0.59 -16.56
C LYS A 74 7.68 1.77 -17.45
N LYS A 75 6.36 2.01 -17.65
CA LYS A 75 5.90 3.14 -18.44
C LYS A 75 6.19 4.45 -17.72
N LYS A 76 6.85 5.38 -18.41
CA LYS A 76 7.16 6.70 -17.85
C LYS A 76 5.87 7.50 -17.64
N ILE A 77 5.77 8.21 -16.52
CA ILE A 77 4.61 9.08 -16.20
C ILE A 77 4.38 10.13 -17.28
N SER A 78 5.47 10.69 -17.86
CA SER A 78 5.40 11.65 -18.96
C SER A 78 4.81 11.09 -20.25
N GLY A 79 4.79 9.76 -20.41
CA GLY A 79 4.22 9.07 -21.56
C GLY A 79 2.77 8.59 -21.34
N LEU A 80 2.15 8.93 -20.22
CA LEU A 80 0.74 8.64 -19.99
C LEU A 80 -0.14 9.63 -20.74
N THR A 81 -1.16 9.11 -21.44
CA THR A 81 -2.23 9.93 -22.00
C THR A 81 -3.13 10.49 -20.89
N ASP A 82 -3.90 11.52 -21.17
CA ASP A 82 -4.83 12.09 -20.19
C ASP A 82 -5.86 11.06 -19.72
N LYS A 83 -6.37 10.23 -20.63
CA LYS A 83 -7.28 9.13 -20.29
C LYS A 83 -6.64 8.09 -19.35
N GLU A 84 -5.37 7.77 -19.54
CA GLU A 84 -4.65 6.86 -18.64
C GLU A 84 -4.41 7.50 -17.27
N ARG A 85 -4.15 8.81 -17.21
CA ARG A 85 -4.01 9.55 -15.94
C ARG A 85 -5.32 9.59 -15.16
N GLU A 86 -6.43 9.88 -15.82
CA GLU A 86 -7.76 9.86 -15.22
C GLU A 86 -8.11 8.47 -14.68
N ASN A 87 -7.90 7.43 -15.50
CA ASN A 87 -8.14 6.05 -15.10
C ASN A 87 -7.25 5.63 -13.94
N LEU A 88 -5.97 6.00 -13.94
CA LEU A 88 -5.03 5.74 -12.85
C LEU A 88 -5.50 6.41 -11.55
N PHE A 89 -5.90 7.68 -11.61
CA PHE A 89 -6.40 8.39 -10.44
C PHE A 89 -7.68 7.75 -9.88
N TYR A 90 -8.59 7.35 -10.74
CA TYR A 90 -9.80 6.64 -10.34
C TYR A 90 -9.47 5.30 -9.68
N GLN A 91 -8.62 4.48 -10.30
CA GLN A 91 -8.25 3.17 -9.78
C GLN A 91 -7.46 3.23 -8.48
N ILE A 92 -6.65 4.25 -8.25
CA ILE A 92 -6.01 4.47 -6.95
C ILE A 92 -7.09 4.57 -5.86
N LYS A 93 -8.11 5.39 -6.08
CA LYS A 93 -9.19 5.60 -5.09
C LYS A 93 -10.01 4.34 -4.87
N GLU A 94 -10.43 3.68 -5.94
CA GLU A 94 -11.25 2.46 -5.88
C GLU A 94 -10.50 1.32 -5.18
N THR A 95 -9.29 0.99 -5.65
CA THR A 95 -8.51 -0.10 -5.07
C THR A 95 -8.22 0.13 -3.58
N MET A 96 -7.84 1.36 -3.21
CA MET A 96 -7.60 1.67 -1.79
C MET A 96 -8.87 1.59 -0.95
N ASN A 97 -10.02 1.98 -1.51
CA ASN A 97 -11.30 1.90 -0.85
C ASN A 97 -11.77 0.45 -0.67
N ASP A 98 -11.59 -0.38 -1.69
CA ASP A 98 -11.89 -1.83 -1.63
C ASP A 98 -11.04 -2.53 -0.57
N ILE A 99 -9.73 -2.28 -0.54
CA ILE A 99 -8.84 -2.82 0.49
C ILE A 99 -9.32 -2.40 1.88
N TYR A 100 -9.70 -1.14 2.06
CA TYR A 100 -10.21 -0.65 3.34
C TYR A 100 -11.52 -1.34 3.74
N HIS A 101 -12.50 -1.45 2.85
CA HIS A 101 -13.79 -2.08 3.14
C HIS A 101 -13.69 -3.58 3.38
N LEU A 102 -12.71 -4.24 2.76
CA LEU A 102 -12.42 -5.66 2.96
C LEU A 102 -11.53 -5.92 4.20
N GLY A 103 -11.27 -4.90 5.01
CA GLY A 103 -10.51 -5.04 6.25
C GLY A 103 -9.00 -5.20 6.05
N GLY A 104 -8.46 -4.77 4.91
CA GLY A 104 -7.05 -4.90 4.55
C GLY A 104 -6.79 -6.01 3.53
N ARG A 105 -5.54 -6.14 3.13
CA ARG A 105 -5.08 -7.23 2.25
C ARG A 105 -4.99 -8.54 3.01
N SER A 106 -5.23 -9.65 2.31
CA SER A 106 -5.17 -11.01 2.88
C SER A 106 -3.79 -11.40 3.44
N THR A 107 -2.75 -10.65 3.06
CA THR A 107 -1.35 -10.85 3.51
C THR A 107 -0.97 -10.00 4.72
N GLU A 108 -1.85 -9.13 5.18
CA GLU A 108 -1.61 -8.21 6.30
C GLU A 108 -2.66 -8.44 7.39
N SER A 109 -2.22 -8.33 8.66
CA SER A 109 -3.10 -8.51 9.82
C SER A 109 -3.46 -7.16 10.44
N ASP A 110 -4.65 -7.08 10.99
CA ASP A 110 -5.12 -5.94 11.78
C ASP A 110 -4.56 -5.96 13.22
N LEU A 111 -4.99 -5.01 14.05
CA LEU A 111 -4.57 -4.89 15.46
C LEU A 111 -4.88 -6.14 16.30
N PHE A 112 -5.87 -6.92 15.91
CA PHE A 112 -6.34 -8.10 16.63
C PHE A 112 -5.81 -9.41 16.01
N GLY A 113 -4.95 -9.32 15.00
CA GLY A 113 -4.36 -10.47 14.30
C GLY A 113 -5.26 -11.09 13.23
N ALA A 114 -6.38 -10.45 12.89
CA ALA A 114 -7.23 -10.90 11.80
C ALA A 114 -6.70 -10.40 10.46
N ASN A 115 -6.59 -11.29 9.47
CA ASN A 115 -6.17 -10.92 8.13
C ASN A 115 -7.30 -10.22 7.36
N GLY A 116 -6.93 -9.28 6.51
CA GLY A 116 -7.84 -8.66 5.56
C GLY A 116 -8.38 -9.67 4.54
N LYS A 117 -9.41 -9.27 3.79
CA LYS A 117 -10.07 -10.12 2.78
C LYS A 117 -9.77 -9.71 1.34
N TYR A 118 -9.04 -8.62 1.14
CA TYR A 118 -8.62 -8.20 -0.20
C TYR A 118 -7.50 -9.10 -0.71
N VAL A 119 -7.78 -9.83 -1.79
CA VAL A 119 -6.80 -10.69 -2.47
C VAL A 119 -6.25 -9.95 -3.67
N ALA A 120 -4.95 -9.64 -3.65
CA ALA A 120 -4.29 -8.95 -4.74
C ALA A 120 -4.20 -9.84 -6.00
N CYS A 121 -4.48 -9.26 -7.17
CA CYS A 121 -4.33 -9.92 -8.45
C CYS A 121 -2.86 -10.18 -8.79
N LEU A 122 -1.99 -9.21 -8.46
CA LEU A 122 -0.55 -9.33 -8.64
C LEU A 122 0.17 -9.36 -7.29
N SER A 123 0.72 -10.51 -6.96
CA SER A 123 1.44 -10.75 -5.71
C SER A 123 2.58 -11.76 -5.91
N LYS A 124 3.37 -11.98 -4.86
CA LYS A 124 4.37 -13.06 -4.87
C LYS A 124 3.74 -14.43 -5.09
N ASP A 125 2.49 -14.61 -4.68
CA ASP A 125 1.79 -15.90 -4.71
C ASP A 125 1.13 -16.16 -6.07
N THR A 126 0.90 -15.12 -6.88
CA THR A 126 0.36 -15.23 -8.25
C THR A 126 1.43 -15.22 -9.33
N ALA A 127 2.69 -14.92 -8.99
CA ALA A 127 3.81 -14.97 -9.92
C ALA A 127 4.00 -16.40 -10.49
N GLY A 128 4.12 -16.51 -11.81
CA GLY A 128 4.21 -17.79 -12.53
C GLY A 128 2.86 -18.45 -12.82
N MET A 129 1.75 -17.93 -12.31
CA MET A 129 0.40 -18.41 -12.63
C MET A 129 -0.12 -17.78 -13.93
N ALA A 130 -1.12 -18.38 -14.52
CA ALA A 130 -1.82 -17.80 -15.67
C ALA A 130 -2.64 -16.59 -15.23
N CYS A 131 -2.51 -15.48 -15.95
CA CYS A 131 -3.31 -14.29 -15.73
C CYS A 131 -4.81 -14.62 -15.98
N PRO A 132 -5.71 -14.34 -15.04
CA PRO A 132 -7.14 -14.64 -15.19
C PRO A 132 -7.81 -13.84 -16.31
N ARG A 133 -7.16 -12.78 -16.81
CA ARG A 133 -7.71 -11.90 -17.83
C ARG A 133 -7.27 -12.28 -19.25
N CYS A 134 -5.99 -12.59 -19.45
CA CYS A 134 -5.44 -12.86 -20.79
C CYS A 134 -4.85 -14.27 -20.95
N GLY A 135 -4.73 -15.04 -19.88
CA GLY A 135 -4.14 -16.39 -19.89
C GLY A 135 -2.61 -16.44 -19.91
N GLU A 136 -1.94 -15.31 -20.16
CA GLU A 136 -0.48 -15.25 -20.17
C GLU A 136 0.10 -15.48 -18.76
N THR A 137 1.32 -15.97 -18.69
CA THR A 137 2.02 -16.17 -17.42
C THR A 137 2.34 -14.83 -16.76
N ILE A 138 1.96 -14.68 -15.51
CA ILE A 138 2.32 -13.51 -14.68
C ILE A 138 3.83 -13.55 -14.44
N ALA A 139 4.55 -12.67 -15.09
CA ALA A 139 6.00 -12.53 -14.95
C ALA A 139 6.35 -11.73 -13.69
N LYS A 140 7.47 -12.08 -13.08
CA LYS A 140 8.05 -11.31 -11.97
C LYS A 140 9.42 -10.83 -12.36
N GLU A 141 9.64 -9.53 -12.26
CA GLU A 141 10.92 -8.90 -12.54
C GLU A 141 11.39 -8.04 -11.36
N ASN A 142 12.70 -7.79 -11.31
CA ASN A 142 13.27 -6.80 -10.39
C ASN A 142 13.40 -5.46 -11.10
N TYR A 143 12.88 -4.41 -10.48
CA TYR A 143 12.93 -3.05 -11.03
C TYR A 143 13.04 -2.02 -9.91
N LEU A 144 14.03 -1.11 -10.02
CA LEU A 144 14.28 -0.02 -9.04
C LEU A 144 14.32 -0.48 -7.58
N GLY A 145 14.90 -1.66 -7.32
CA GLY A 145 15.03 -2.20 -5.97
C GLY A 145 13.77 -2.90 -5.41
N GLY A 146 12.72 -3.03 -6.21
CA GLY A 146 11.50 -3.77 -5.89
C GLY A 146 11.20 -4.88 -6.90
N SER A 147 10.16 -5.67 -6.63
CA SER A 147 9.58 -6.61 -7.59
C SER A 147 8.40 -5.98 -8.31
N ILE A 148 8.32 -6.20 -9.62
CA ILE A 148 7.19 -5.84 -10.46
C ILE A 148 6.68 -7.07 -11.16
#